data_3ec1b04f02acbd0adbd7dd1303bef27c
#
_entry.id   3ec1b04f02acbd0adbd7dd1303bef27c
#
_cell.length_a   1.000
_cell.length_b   1.000
_cell.length_c   1.000
_cell.angle_alpha   90.00
_cell.angle_beta   90.00
_cell.angle_gamma   90.00
#
_symmetry.space_group_name_H-M   'P 1'
#
loop_
_entity.id
_entity.type
_entity.pdbx_description
1 polymer ?
#
loop_
_entity_poly.entity_id
_entity_poly.type
_entity_poly.pdbx_seq_one_letter_code
_entity_poly.pdbx_strand_id
1 'polypeptide(L)'
;LTNEQSEINQLLSQALQREVILDAAERGQEEVVASTSPNPWTANAEEYWPDMEGLDFRDTVTDFALPEGTFFDCATVHLLTTATLDRLRELYPAGRFEVRRFRPNIVVQTTSGVKDFVEDAWIGHMLAIGDEVRLGITGPCPRCVMTTLSQGDLPSDPGILQTAAKHNKVNVGVYATVLQGGTIRRGDPIRVQ
;
A
#
# COMPACT_ATOMS: atom_id res chain seq x y z
N LEU A 1 -21.42 -5.82 -1.46
CA LEU A 1 -21.14 -7.20 -1.08
C LEU A 1 -20.23 -7.16 0.14
N THR A 2 -20.60 -7.85 1.20
CA THR A 2 -19.80 -7.97 2.42
C THR A 2 -19.10 -9.34 2.41
N ASN A 3 -17.97 -9.45 3.08
CA ASN A 3 -17.24 -10.71 3.22
C ASN A 3 -18.00 -11.78 4.02
N GLU A 4 -19.07 -11.41 4.71
CA GLU A 4 -19.93 -12.32 5.51
C GLU A 4 -20.95 -13.08 4.66
N GLN A 5 -21.08 -12.76 3.37
CA GLN A 5 -22.04 -13.42 2.49
C GLN A 5 -21.48 -14.76 1.99
N SER A 6 -22.11 -15.86 2.40
CA SER A 6 -21.73 -17.22 1.96
C SER A 6 -21.69 -17.37 0.43
N GLU A 7 -22.54 -16.65 -0.28
CA GLU A 7 -22.60 -16.65 -1.74
C GLU A 7 -21.30 -16.14 -2.38
N ILE A 8 -20.62 -15.15 -1.76
CA ILE A 8 -19.39 -14.62 -2.32
C ILE A 8 -18.23 -15.62 -2.18
N ASN A 9 -18.18 -16.39 -1.08
CA ASN A 9 -17.20 -17.44 -0.90
C ASN A 9 -17.37 -18.52 -1.97
N GLN A 10 -18.63 -18.89 -2.28
CA GLN A 10 -18.93 -19.86 -3.31
C GLN A 10 -18.54 -19.36 -4.70
N LEU A 11 -18.85 -18.10 -5.04
CA LEU A 11 -18.48 -17.49 -6.32
C LEU A 11 -16.96 -17.41 -6.48
N LEU A 12 -16.24 -17.01 -5.44
CA LEU A 12 -14.78 -16.95 -5.46
C LEU A 12 -14.16 -18.34 -5.57
N SER A 13 -14.69 -19.32 -4.84
CA SER A 13 -14.20 -20.70 -4.91
C SER A 13 -14.37 -21.28 -6.32
N GLN A 14 -15.51 -21.03 -6.97
CA GLN A 14 -15.75 -21.42 -8.35
C GLN A 14 -14.81 -20.71 -9.33
N ALA A 15 -14.64 -19.39 -9.20
CA ALA A 15 -13.79 -18.60 -10.10
C ALA A 15 -12.31 -18.98 -9.98
N LEU A 16 -11.85 -19.33 -8.79
CA LEU A 16 -10.45 -19.67 -8.51
C LEU A 16 -10.17 -21.17 -8.56
N GLN A 17 -11.20 -22.00 -8.82
CA GLN A 17 -11.12 -23.48 -8.87
C GLN A 17 -10.47 -24.10 -7.61
N ARG A 18 -10.69 -23.48 -6.45
CA ARG A 18 -10.23 -23.93 -5.15
C ARG A 18 -11.15 -23.39 -4.06
N GLU A 19 -11.22 -24.05 -2.92
CA GLU A 19 -11.96 -23.54 -1.77
C GLU A 19 -11.38 -22.21 -1.28
N VAL A 20 -12.24 -21.20 -1.17
CA VAL A 20 -11.88 -19.85 -0.70
C VAL A 20 -12.94 -19.39 0.28
N ILE A 21 -12.50 -18.91 1.42
CA ILE A 21 -13.32 -18.25 2.43
C ILE A 21 -12.79 -16.83 2.59
N LEU A 22 -13.66 -15.83 2.43
CA LEU A 22 -13.35 -14.47 2.84
C LEU A 22 -13.55 -14.38 4.34
N ASP A 23 -12.48 -14.04 5.01
CA ASP A 23 -12.50 -13.80 6.44
C ASP A 23 -12.67 -12.31 6.75
N ALA A 24 -13.31 -11.99 7.86
CA ALA A 24 -13.39 -10.62 8.36
C ALA A 24 -12.28 -10.41 9.40
N ALA A 25 -11.66 -9.23 9.38
CA ALA A 25 -10.76 -8.85 10.44
C ALA A 25 -11.56 -8.74 11.75
N GLU A 26 -11.37 -9.69 12.66
CA GLU A 26 -12.07 -9.69 13.95
C GLU A 26 -11.58 -8.52 14.82
N ARG A 27 -12.54 -7.77 15.36
CA ARG A 27 -12.24 -6.76 16.40
C ARG A 27 -12.11 -7.47 17.74
N GLY A 28 -10.88 -7.66 18.14
CA GLY A 28 -10.45 -8.00 19.48
C GLY A 28 -11.36 -8.86 20.33
N GLN A 29 -11.14 -10.12 20.30
CA GLN A 29 -11.25 -11.05 21.43
C GLN A 29 -10.56 -12.36 21.09
N GLU A 30 -9.24 -12.42 21.09
CA GLU A 30 -8.62 -13.71 21.34
C GLU A 30 -7.19 -13.52 21.83
N GLU A 31 -6.87 -14.18 22.93
CA GLU A 31 -5.51 -14.54 23.27
C GLU A 31 -4.89 -15.19 22.03
N VAL A 32 -3.86 -14.54 21.50
CA VAL A 32 -3.07 -15.09 20.41
C VAL A 32 -2.43 -16.36 20.93
N VAL A 33 -3.09 -17.48 20.68
CA VAL A 33 -2.42 -18.78 20.75
C VAL A 33 -1.38 -18.73 19.64
N ALA A 34 -0.12 -18.68 20.02
CA ALA A 34 0.99 -18.72 19.09
C ALA A 34 0.80 -19.90 18.14
N SER A 35 0.25 -19.66 16.98
CA SER A 35 0.18 -20.60 15.90
C SER A 35 1.60 -20.84 15.41
N THR A 36 2.04 -22.06 15.39
CA THR A 36 3.33 -22.46 14.83
C THR A 36 3.38 -22.37 13.30
N SER A 37 2.32 -21.84 12.69
CA SER A 37 2.26 -21.54 11.27
C SER A 37 2.18 -20.01 11.11
N PRO A 38 3.15 -19.37 10.43
CA PRO A 38 3.12 -17.94 10.23
C PRO A 38 1.85 -17.58 9.45
N ASN A 39 0.94 -16.88 10.10
CA ASN A 39 -0.23 -16.31 9.46
C ASN A 39 0.10 -14.86 9.13
N PRO A 40 0.33 -14.50 7.84
CA PRO A 40 0.72 -13.15 7.46
C PRO A 40 -0.34 -12.08 7.78
N TRP A 41 -1.49 -12.51 8.29
CA TRP A 41 -2.65 -11.65 8.55
C TRP A 41 -2.88 -11.37 10.03
N THR A 42 -1.99 -11.80 10.92
CA THR A 42 -2.09 -11.47 12.34
C THR A 42 -1.30 -10.20 12.66
N ALA A 43 -1.73 -9.48 13.70
CA ALA A 43 -1.12 -8.21 14.12
C ALA A 43 0.37 -8.30 14.51
N ASN A 44 0.90 -9.51 14.71
CA ASN A 44 2.31 -9.80 14.99
C ASN A 44 2.83 -10.86 14.01
N ALA A 45 2.49 -10.75 12.75
CA ALA A 45 2.90 -11.73 11.75
C ALA A 45 4.40 -11.59 11.47
N GLU A 46 5.11 -12.67 11.65
CA GLU A 46 6.40 -12.86 11.00
C GLU A 46 6.15 -13.12 9.51
N GLU A 47 6.58 -12.22 8.66
CA GLU A 47 6.50 -12.43 7.23
C GLU A 47 7.62 -13.39 6.81
N TYR A 48 7.23 -14.63 6.50
CA TYR A 48 8.13 -15.64 5.95
C TYR A 48 8.07 -15.61 4.42
N TRP A 49 9.18 -15.23 3.81
CA TRP A 49 9.37 -15.38 2.36
C TRP A 49 10.08 -16.73 2.12
N PRO A 50 9.40 -17.70 1.51
CA PRO A 50 10.06 -18.97 1.21
C PRO A 50 11.27 -18.71 0.32
N ASP A 51 12.35 -19.41 0.64
CA ASP A 51 13.58 -19.41 -0.14
C ASP A 51 13.24 -19.82 -1.57
N MET A 52 13.38 -18.89 -2.50
CA MET A 52 13.20 -19.20 -3.92
C MET A 52 14.51 -19.74 -4.47
N GLU A 53 14.46 -20.96 -4.97
CA GLU A 53 15.60 -21.69 -5.53
C GLU A 53 16.40 -20.81 -6.51
N GLY A 54 17.66 -20.53 -6.18
CA GLY A 54 18.54 -19.69 -6.97
C GLY A 54 18.65 -18.22 -6.58
N LEU A 55 18.02 -17.81 -5.51
CA LEU A 55 18.19 -16.47 -4.94
C LEU A 55 18.78 -16.60 -3.53
N ASP A 56 19.93 -15.96 -3.32
CA ASP A 56 20.62 -15.87 -2.03
C ASP A 56 19.85 -14.93 -1.07
N PHE A 57 18.54 -15.14 -0.93
CA PHE A 57 17.74 -14.40 0.03
C PHE A 57 17.77 -15.12 1.37
N ARG A 58 18.36 -14.47 2.33
CA ARG A 58 18.11 -14.82 3.72
C ARG A 58 16.74 -14.30 4.07
N ASP A 59 15.91 -15.17 4.62
CA ASP A 59 14.62 -14.80 5.15
C ASP A 59 14.78 -13.60 6.08
N THR A 60 14.10 -12.51 5.77
CA THR A 60 14.04 -11.35 6.65
C THR A 60 12.68 -11.41 7.33
N VAL A 61 12.72 -11.70 8.62
CA VAL A 61 11.54 -11.58 9.47
C VAL A 61 11.32 -10.09 9.74
N THR A 62 10.16 -9.58 9.35
CA THR A 62 9.76 -8.20 9.62
C THR A 62 8.59 -8.21 10.58
N ASP A 63 8.83 -7.74 11.80
CA ASP A 63 7.79 -7.53 12.79
C ASP A 63 7.20 -6.13 12.63
N PHE A 64 5.90 -6.02 12.35
CA PHE A 64 5.21 -4.74 12.38
C PHE A 64 3.85 -4.86 13.05
N ALA A 65 3.59 -3.95 13.97
CA ALA A 65 2.31 -3.86 14.65
C ALA A 65 1.29 -3.14 13.76
N LEU A 66 0.25 -3.86 13.34
CA LEU A 66 -0.88 -3.29 12.63
C LEU A 66 -2.04 -3.01 13.62
N PRO A 67 -2.92 -2.05 13.32
CA PRO A 67 -4.12 -1.87 14.10
C PRO A 67 -4.96 -3.15 14.13
N GLU A 68 -5.43 -3.49 15.33
CA GLU A 68 -6.27 -4.68 15.55
C GLU A 68 -7.48 -4.68 14.61
N GLY A 69 -7.85 -5.85 14.11
CA GLY A 69 -8.96 -6.00 13.19
C GLY A 69 -8.70 -5.46 11.78
N THR A 70 -7.44 -5.36 11.34
CA THR A 70 -7.08 -4.89 10.01
C THR A 70 -6.18 -5.88 9.27
N PHE A 71 -6.20 -5.80 7.94
CA PHE A 71 -5.37 -6.60 7.02
C PHE A 71 -4.50 -5.68 6.15
N PHE A 72 -3.80 -4.74 6.77
CA PHE A 72 -2.84 -3.92 6.04
C PHE A 72 -1.55 -4.69 5.78
N ASP A 73 -0.94 -4.44 4.64
CA ASP A 73 0.32 -5.07 4.25
C ASP A 73 1.51 -4.50 5.07
N CYS A 74 1.82 -3.22 4.90
CA CYS A 74 2.96 -2.58 5.58
C CYS A 74 2.58 -1.37 6.42
N ALA A 75 1.49 -0.71 6.13
CA ALA A 75 1.08 0.52 6.80
C ALA A 75 -0.40 0.79 6.66
N THR A 76 -0.94 1.56 7.60
CA THR A 76 -2.36 1.92 7.63
C THR A 76 -2.74 2.82 6.46
N VAL A 77 -1.86 3.73 6.05
CA VAL A 77 -2.13 4.72 5.01
C VAL A 77 -0.98 4.78 4.01
N HIS A 78 -1.32 4.64 2.72
CA HIS A 78 -0.45 4.95 1.60
C HIS A 78 -0.89 6.26 0.96
N LEU A 79 0.04 7.20 0.85
CA LEU A 79 -0.15 8.52 0.30
C LEU A 79 0.73 8.72 -0.93
N LEU A 80 0.17 9.27 -2.01
CA LEU A 80 0.85 9.50 -3.28
C LEU A 80 0.55 10.91 -3.79
N THR A 81 1.53 11.58 -4.37
CA THR A 81 1.34 12.91 -4.97
C THR A 81 1.12 12.86 -6.48
N THR A 82 0.46 13.87 -7.01
CA THR A 82 0.36 14.07 -8.47
C THR A 82 1.72 14.40 -9.08
N ALA A 83 2.62 15.07 -8.34
CA ALA A 83 3.97 15.39 -8.78
C ALA A 83 4.79 14.14 -9.11
N THR A 84 4.74 13.12 -8.24
CA THR A 84 5.38 11.83 -8.46
C THR A 84 4.84 11.12 -9.69
N LEU A 85 3.52 11.10 -9.88
CA LEU A 85 2.91 10.51 -11.07
C LEU A 85 3.36 11.22 -12.34
N ASP A 86 3.39 12.54 -12.33
CA ASP A 86 3.79 13.34 -13.47
C ASP A 86 5.29 13.18 -13.77
N ARG A 87 6.12 13.05 -12.73
CA ARG A 87 7.54 12.74 -12.88
C ARG A 87 7.75 11.37 -13.55
N LEU A 88 7.06 10.35 -13.08
CA LEU A 88 7.15 9.01 -13.66
C LEU A 88 6.69 8.98 -15.13
N ARG A 89 5.63 9.73 -15.49
CA ARG A 89 5.18 9.88 -16.88
C ARG A 89 6.20 10.57 -17.77
N GLU A 90 6.93 11.55 -17.25
CA GLU A 90 8.04 12.16 -17.99
C GLU A 90 9.20 11.20 -18.22
N LEU A 91 9.56 10.42 -17.19
CA LEU A 91 10.66 9.47 -17.24
C LEU A 91 10.39 8.29 -18.18
N TYR A 92 9.13 7.89 -18.30
CA TYR A 92 8.70 6.82 -19.20
C TYR A 92 7.34 7.17 -19.85
N PRO A 93 7.33 7.97 -20.94
CA PRO A 93 6.09 8.47 -21.57
C PRO A 93 5.17 7.38 -22.13
N ALA A 94 5.70 6.20 -22.46
CA ALA A 94 4.89 5.07 -22.92
C ALA A 94 4.15 4.37 -21.78
N GLY A 95 4.59 4.55 -20.54
CA GLY A 95 4.01 3.91 -19.37
C GLY A 95 2.72 4.57 -18.90
N ARG A 96 1.70 3.77 -18.63
CA ARG A 96 0.44 4.25 -18.05
C ARG A 96 0.55 4.30 -16.52
N PHE A 97 1.14 5.39 -15.98
CA PHE A 97 1.24 5.65 -14.55
C PHE A 97 -0.08 6.22 -14.01
N GLU A 98 -1.04 5.34 -13.81
CA GLU A 98 -2.34 5.68 -13.26
C GLU A 98 -2.41 5.36 -11.76
N VAL A 99 -3.15 6.17 -11.01
CA VAL A 99 -3.32 6.04 -9.55
C VAL A 99 -3.66 4.60 -9.13
N ARG A 100 -4.57 3.96 -9.89
CA ARG A 100 -5.05 2.61 -9.59
C ARG A 100 -3.96 1.53 -9.59
N ARG A 101 -2.83 1.71 -10.33
CA ARG A 101 -1.70 0.78 -10.28
C ARG A 101 -1.05 0.73 -8.91
N PHE A 102 -1.06 1.86 -8.22
CA PHE A 102 -0.36 2.04 -6.95
C PHE A 102 -1.28 1.93 -5.73
N ARG A 103 -2.60 2.00 -5.94
CA ARG A 103 -3.63 1.81 -4.91
C ARG A 103 -3.42 2.67 -3.65
N PRO A 104 -3.14 3.99 -3.76
CA PRO A 104 -3.03 4.83 -2.58
C PRO A 104 -4.39 5.05 -1.92
N ASN A 105 -4.37 5.26 -0.60
CA ASN A 105 -5.54 5.70 0.16
C ASN A 105 -5.81 7.19 -0.09
N ILE A 106 -4.75 7.99 -0.21
CA ILE A 106 -4.83 9.44 -0.38
C ILE A 106 -3.96 9.87 -1.56
N VAL A 107 -4.55 10.64 -2.47
CA VAL A 107 -3.82 11.31 -3.55
C VAL A 107 -3.77 12.80 -3.27
N VAL A 108 -2.57 13.33 -3.16
CA VAL A 108 -2.32 14.75 -2.91
C VAL A 108 -2.03 15.47 -4.21
N GLN A 109 -2.85 16.46 -4.52
CA GLN A 109 -2.55 17.36 -5.62
C GLN A 109 -1.52 18.40 -5.17
N THR A 110 -0.37 18.41 -5.82
CA THR A 110 0.66 19.41 -5.59
C THR A 110 0.37 20.70 -6.33
N THR A 111 1.02 21.78 -5.90
CA THR A 111 0.95 23.07 -6.61
C THR A 111 1.42 22.87 -8.05
N SER A 112 0.76 23.50 -9.00
CA SER A 112 1.01 23.31 -10.42
C SER A 112 2.47 23.49 -10.82
N GLY A 113 2.97 22.58 -11.65
CA GLY A 113 4.31 22.66 -12.25
C GLY A 113 5.41 21.86 -11.52
N VAL A 114 5.18 21.39 -10.31
CA VAL A 114 6.16 20.54 -9.62
C VAL A 114 6.05 19.11 -10.13
N LYS A 115 7.18 18.56 -10.62
CA LYS A 115 7.29 17.18 -11.08
C LYS A 115 8.53 16.56 -10.46
N ASP A 116 8.33 15.94 -9.32
CA ASP A 116 9.39 15.25 -8.55
C ASP A 116 8.76 14.33 -7.52
N PHE A 117 9.57 13.53 -6.84
CA PHE A 117 9.18 12.65 -5.73
C PHE A 117 9.07 13.48 -4.43
N VAL A 118 8.17 14.46 -4.44
CA VAL A 118 8.12 15.51 -3.40
C VAL A 118 7.75 14.96 -2.02
N GLU A 119 6.94 13.91 -1.97
CA GLU A 119 6.53 13.29 -0.73
C GLU A 119 7.67 12.58 0.02
N ASP A 120 8.76 12.24 -0.63
CA ASP A 120 9.92 11.65 0.02
C ASP A 120 10.54 12.60 1.07
N ALA A 121 10.43 13.92 0.84
CA ALA A 121 10.87 14.92 1.79
C ALA A 121 9.97 15.05 3.03
N TRP A 122 8.80 14.39 3.04
CA TRP A 122 7.87 14.41 4.16
C TRP A 122 8.14 13.31 5.18
N ILE A 123 9.02 12.37 4.87
CA ILE A 123 9.37 11.26 5.76
C ILE A 123 9.93 11.80 7.08
N GLY A 124 9.38 11.34 8.20
CA GLY A 124 9.71 11.80 9.53
C GLY A 124 8.96 13.07 9.98
N HIS A 125 8.15 13.65 9.11
CA HIS A 125 7.32 14.82 9.41
C HIS A 125 5.87 14.45 9.69
N MET A 126 5.14 15.38 10.28
CA MET A 126 3.69 15.30 10.46
C MET A 126 2.99 16.02 9.29
N LEU A 127 1.93 15.40 8.79
CA LEU A 127 1.03 15.97 7.79
C LEU A 127 -0.29 16.36 8.44
N ALA A 128 -0.62 17.64 8.40
CA ALA A 128 -1.94 18.13 8.78
C ALA A 128 -2.85 18.17 7.54
N ILE A 129 -4.00 17.51 7.60
CA ILE A 129 -5.01 17.47 6.54
C ILE A 129 -6.29 18.12 7.07
N GLY A 130 -6.69 19.21 6.43
CA GLY A 130 -7.79 20.03 6.95
C GLY A 130 -7.53 20.50 8.38
N ASP A 131 -8.59 20.58 9.17
CA ASP A 131 -8.49 21.08 10.54
C ASP A 131 -8.25 19.96 11.57
N GLU A 132 -8.67 18.72 11.25
CA GLU A 132 -8.75 17.64 12.23
C GLU A 132 -7.63 16.62 12.10
N VAL A 133 -7.36 16.13 10.88
CA VAL A 133 -6.54 14.92 10.70
C VAL A 133 -5.05 15.22 10.76
N ARG A 134 -4.32 14.34 11.47
CA ARG A 134 -2.85 14.38 11.54
C ARG A 134 -2.30 12.99 11.23
N LEU A 135 -1.38 12.95 10.27
CA LEU A 135 -0.68 11.75 9.86
C LEU A 135 0.82 11.90 10.14
N GLY A 136 1.44 10.88 10.69
CA GLY A 136 2.90 10.79 10.77
C GLY A 136 3.44 10.04 9.56
N ILE A 137 4.33 10.64 8.79
CA ILE A 137 4.93 9.99 7.63
C ILE A 137 6.07 9.09 8.08
N THR A 138 5.89 7.77 7.95
CA THR A 138 6.76 6.78 8.55
C THR A 138 7.89 6.30 7.65
N GLY A 139 7.69 6.31 6.33
CA GLY A 139 8.70 5.85 5.40
C GLY A 139 8.25 5.86 3.94
N PRO A 140 9.15 5.50 3.03
CA PRO A 140 8.83 5.37 1.62
C PRO A 140 7.93 4.16 1.39
N CYS A 141 7.17 4.17 0.28
CA CYS A 141 6.34 3.04 -0.13
C CYS A 141 7.02 2.26 -1.28
N PRO A 142 7.80 1.20 -1.00
CA PRO A 142 8.39 0.39 -2.04
C PRO A 142 7.32 -0.39 -2.81
N ARG A 143 7.52 -0.50 -4.11
CA ARG A 143 6.57 -1.17 -4.99
C ARG A 143 7.12 -2.51 -5.48
N CYS A 144 6.23 -3.48 -5.55
CA CYS A 144 6.54 -4.82 -6.05
C CYS A 144 5.98 -5.05 -7.46
N VAL A 145 6.17 -6.24 -7.98
CA VAL A 145 5.73 -6.67 -9.32
C VAL A 145 4.23 -6.45 -9.58
N MET A 146 3.40 -6.38 -8.54
CA MET A 146 1.95 -6.16 -8.67
C MET A 146 1.61 -4.90 -9.46
N THR A 147 2.46 -3.86 -9.39
CA THR A 147 2.25 -2.62 -10.14
C THR A 147 2.45 -2.77 -11.65
N THR A 148 3.10 -3.85 -12.08
CA THR A 148 3.38 -4.13 -13.50
C THR A 148 2.33 -5.03 -14.16
N LEU A 149 1.52 -5.71 -13.37
CA LEU A 149 0.53 -6.64 -13.88
C LEU A 149 -0.63 -5.92 -14.56
N SER A 150 -1.36 -6.64 -15.40
CA SER A 150 -2.57 -6.11 -16.02
C SER A 150 -3.65 -5.85 -14.95
N GLN A 151 -4.34 -4.71 -15.07
CA GLN A 151 -5.40 -4.30 -14.14
C GLN A 151 -6.54 -3.66 -14.95
N GLY A 152 -7.61 -4.40 -15.18
CA GLY A 152 -8.69 -3.96 -16.05
C GLY A 152 -8.18 -3.65 -17.47
N ASP A 153 -8.27 -2.40 -17.91
CA ASP A 153 -7.77 -1.93 -19.21
C ASP A 153 -6.29 -1.53 -19.20
N LEU A 154 -5.61 -1.61 -18.06
CA LEU A 154 -4.17 -1.37 -17.98
C LEU A 154 -3.42 -2.64 -18.41
N PRO A 155 -2.56 -2.57 -19.43
CA PRO A 155 -1.78 -3.72 -19.85
C PRO A 155 -0.69 -4.07 -18.82
N SER A 156 -0.18 -5.30 -18.89
CA SER A 156 1.06 -5.65 -18.21
C SER A 156 2.21 -4.81 -18.78
N ASP A 157 2.98 -4.18 -17.88
CA ASP A 157 4.08 -3.29 -18.27
C ASP A 157 5.19 -3.31 -17.21
N PRO A 158 6.24 -4.11 -17.41
CA PRO A 158 7.41 -4.13 -16.51
C PRO A 158 8.14 -2.79 -16.41
N GLY A 159 8.02 -1.92 -17.43
CA GLY A 159 8.62 -0.59 -17.43
C GLY A 159 8.15 0.30 -16.29
N ILE A 160 6.95 0.06 -15.76
CA ILE A 160 6.40 0.77 -14.59
C ILE A 160 7.32 0.62 -13.38
N LEU A 161 7.63 -0.62 -12.99
CA LEU A 161 8.49 -0.90 -11.84
C LEU A 161 9.94 -0.57 -12.13
N GLN A 162 10.43 -0.85 -13.33
CA GLN A 162 11.80 -0.52 -13.75
C GLN A 162 12.06 0.99 -13.66
N THR A 163 11.10 1.82 -14.06
CA THR A 163 11.21 3.28 -13.95
C THR A 163 11.29 3.72 -12.49
N ALA A 164 10.42 3.20 -11.62
CA ALA A 164 10.47 3.49 -10.20
C ALA A 164 11.79 3.01 -9.55
N ALA A 165 12.27 1.83 -9.94
CA ALA A 165 13.54 1.27 -9.46
C ALA A 165 14.73 2.16 -9.82
N LYS A 166 14.79 2.58 -11.07
CA LYS A 166 15.90 3.37 -11.60
C LYS A 166 15.96 4.79 -11.02
N HIS A 167 14.81 5.39 -10.75
CA HIS A 167 14.72 6.82 -10.44
C HIS A 167 14.34 7.13 -8.99
N ASN A 168 13.72 6.19 -8.27
CA ASN A 168 13.35 6.37 -6.87
C ASN A 168 13.44 5.09 -6.02
N LYS A 169 14.42 4.22 -6.26
CA LYS A 169 14.68 3.03 -5.43
C LYS A 169 13.43 2.15 -5.22
N VAL A 170 12.65 1.95 -6.27
CA VAL A 170 11.33 1.29 -6.33
C VAL A 170 10.19 2.00 -5.57
N ASN A 171 10.42 3.14 -4.94
CA ASN A 171 9.41 3.83 -4.14
C ASN A 171 8.46 4.64 -5.01
N VAL A 172 7.16 4.56 -4.71
CA VAL A 172 6.12 5.41 -5.29
C VAL A 172 5.11 5.75 -4.20
N GLY A 173 5.24 6.97 -3.67
CA GLY A 173 4.49 7.43 -2.51
C GLY A 173 5.16 7.11 -1.18
N VAL A 174 4.48 7.43 -0.09
CA VAL A 174 4.94 7.25 1.29
C VAL A 174 3.90 6.57 2.14
N TYR A 175 4.36 5.90 3.17
CA TYR A 175 3.54 5.32 4.22
C TYR A 175 3.32 6.29 5.36
N ALA A 176 2.15 6.20 5.96
CA ALA A 176 1.79 7.03 7.10
C ALA A 176 0.98 6.26 8.13
N THR A 177 1.08 6.70 9.37
CA THR A 177 0.25 6.28 10.49
C THR A 177 -0.69 7.42 10.90
N VAL A 178 -1.86 7.08 11.43
CA VAL A 178 -2.83 8.06 11.92
C VAL A 178 -2.45 8.48 13.34
N LEU A 179 -2.06 9.75 13.50
CA LEU A 179 -1.77 10.35 14.81
C LEU A 179 -3.03 10.95 15.43
N GLN A 180 -3.88 11.55 14.60
CA GLN A 180 -5.17 12.08 15.00
C GLN A 180 -6.19 11.80 13.89
N GLY A 181 -7.27 11.10 14.25
CA GLY A 181 -8.38 10.80 13.36
C GLY A 181 -9.28 12.00 13.11
N GLY A 182 -10.18 11.85 12.17
CA GLY A 182 -11.14 12.88 11.79
C GLY A 182 -11.71 12.63 10.41
N THR A 183 -12.33 13.63 9.84
CA THR A 183 -12.91 13.57 8.50
C THR A 183 -12.03 14.27 7.49
N ILE A 184 -11.70 13.57 6.39
CA ILE A 184 -11.03 14.14 5.22
C ILE A 184 -12.05 14.35 4.11
N ARG A 185 -12.04 15.54 3.53
CA ARG A 185 -12.86 15.88 2.37
C ARG A 185 -11.98 16.19 1.18
N ARG A 186 -12.48 15.89 -0.01
CA ARG A 186 -11.77 16.26 -1.24
C ARG A 186 -11.61 17.78 -1.30
N GLY A 187 -10.36 18.22 -1.47
CA GLY A 187 -10.01 19.64 -1.52
C GLY A 187 -9.48 20.19 -0.19
N ASP A 188 -9.46 19.40 0.87
CA ASP A 188 -8.85 19.82 2.13
C ASP A 188 -7.38 20.18 1.93
N PRO A 189 -6.92 21.31 2.51
CA PRO A 189 -5.54 21.69 2.41
C PRO A 189 -4.64 20.77 3.22
N ILE A 190 -3.44 20.50 2.69
CA ILE A 190 -2.41 19.71 3.36
C ILE A 190 -1.24 20.60 3.70
N ARG A 191 -0.71 20.44 4.91
CA ARG A 191 0.47 21.17 5.40
C ARG A 191 1.44 20.21 6.06
N VAL A 192 2.70 20.29 5.69
CA VAL A 192 3.81 19.57 6.34
C VAL A 192 4.25 20.40 7.56
N GLN A 193 4.44 19.71 8.71
CA GLN A 193 4.81 20.31 9.99
C GLN A 193 6.02 19.58 10.59
#